data_1776035548bb7ac457c10ead70af71c5
#
_entry.id   1776035548bb7ac457c10ead70af71c5
#
_cell.length_a   1.000
_cell.length_b   1.000
_cell.length_c   1.000
_cell.angle_alpha   90.00
_cell.angle_beta   90.00
_cell.angle_gamma   90.00
#
_symmetry.space_group_name_H-M   'P 1'
#
loop_
_entity.id
_entity.type
_entity.pdbx_description
1 polymer ?
#
loop_
_entity_poly.entity_id
_entity_poly.type
_entity_poly.pdbx_seq_one_letter_code
_entity_poly.pdbx_strand_id
1 'polypeptide(L)'
;VGSEMCIRDRLPEEEKKADYFLTFLADELSVEKTDILDFELTVYCKENPEFIGLNDDFISSPRLDNLTSCAALISGLIDAGRMEGINLIALFDHEEIGSHTKQGAGSILLHDMLRRILKELGREQTAEQDLYRSMLLSVDVAHGIHPNQAGKMDLTNKPVLGRGFCIKEASSQSYATDCGAVAVIQQICEKDQIPYQKFVNRSDLAGGGTLGSIASALLPVKTVDIGIPLLAMHSARELMAAADQQALKDLVSAYFG
;
A
#
# COMPACT_ATOMS: atom_id res chain seq x y z
N VAL A 1 -19.36 9.66 8.09
CA VAL A 1 -20.35 10.73 8.24
C VAL A 1 -21.75 10.32 7.77
N GLY A 2 -21.89 9.28 6.91
CA GLY A 2 -23.19 8.79 6.45
C GLY A 2 -23.79 7.65 7.28
N SER A 3 -22.99 6.95 8.08
CA SER A 3 -23.39 5.70 8.73
C SER A 3 -24.26 5.89 9.98
N GLU A 4 -24.03 6.91 10.77
CA GLU A 4 -24.83 7.16 11.97
C GLU A 4 -26.28 7.51 11.65
N MET A 5 -26.54 8.35 10.65
CA MET A 5 -27.90 8.67 10.22
C MET A 5 -28.62 7.44 9.68
N CYS A 6 -27.96 6.61 8.85
CA CYS A 6 -28.57 5.40 8.28
C CYS A 6 -28.91 4.34 9.33
N ILE A 7 -28.12 4.19 10.37
CA ILE A 7 -28.39 3.26 11.48
C ILE A 7 -29.53 3.80 12.34
N ARG A 8 -29.46 5.06 12.72
CA ARG A 8 -30.45 5.70 13.57
C ARG A 8 -31.86 5.70 12.95
N ASP A 9 -31.97 5.95 11.65
CA ASP A 9 -33.27 5.99 10.95
C ASP A 9 -33.92 4.61 10.78
N ARG A 10 -33.16 3.54 10.90
CA ARG A 10 -33.66 2.16 10.79
C ARG A 10 -33.98 1.51 12.14
N LEU A 11 -33.60 2.13 13.25
CA LEU A 11 -33.91 1.62 14.56
C LEU A 11 -35.37 1.93 14.93
N PRO A 12 -36.04 1.04 15.71
CA PRO A 12 -37.31 1.34 16.34
C PRO A 12 -37.21 2.61 17.19
N GLU A 13 -38.33 3.36 17.30
CA GLU A 13 -38.34 4.64 18.05
C GLU A 13 -37.88 4.49 19.52
N GLU A 14 -38.16 3.30 20.10
CA GLU A 14 -37.73 2.98 21.47
C GLU A 14 -36.22 2.85 21.61
N GLU A 15 -35.52 2.51 20.52
CA GLU A 15 -34.06 2.32 20.46
C GLU A 15 -33.29 3.52 19.91
N LYS A 16 -34.01 4.59 19.49
CA LYS A 16 -33.39 5.85 19.02
C LYS A 16 -32.89 6.74 20.17
N LYS A 17 -32.60 6.16 21.33
CA LYS A 17 -32.06 6.91 22.47
C LYS A 17 -30.62 7.32 22.23
N ALA A 18 -30.21 8.42 22.82
CA ALA A 18 -28.87 8.99 22.62
C ALA A 18 -27.72 8.06 23.04
N ASP A 19 -27.97 7.13 23.96
CA ASP A 19 -26.97 6.19 24.49
C ASP A 19 -27.15 4.75 23.98
N TYR A 20 -28.02 4.51 22.99
CA TYR A 20 -28.28 3.17 22.45
C TYR A 20 -26.99 2.45 22.02
N PHE A 21 -26.14 3.14 21.27
CA PHE A 21 -24.92 2.53 20.74
C PHE A 21 -23.93 2.17 21.85
N LEU A 22 -23.79 3.00 22.85
CA LEU A 22 -22.95 2.72 24.01
C LEU A 22 -23.50 1.53 24.84
N THR A 23 -24.82 1.41 24.95
CA THR A 23 -25.48 0.24 25.57
C THR A 23 -25.17 -1.03 24.77
N PHE A 24 -25.34 -0.99 23.45
CA PHE A 24 -25.01 -2.11 22.55
C PHE A 24 -23.54 -2.53 22.70
N LEU A 25 -22.59 -1.58 22.73
CA LEU A 25 -21.17 -1.91 22.92
C LEU A 25 -20.90 -2.54 24.30
N ALA A 26 -21.52 -2.05 25.35
CA ALA A 26 -21.37 -2.59 26.71
C ALA A 26 -21.87 -4.03 26.78
N ASP A 27 -23.03 -4.32 26.18
CA ASP A 27 -23.61 -5.64 26.09
C ASP A 27 -22.71 -6.61 25.30
N GLU A 28 -22.21 -6.19 24.12
CA GLU A 28 -21.29 -7.01 23.28
C GLU A 28 -19.98 -7.32 23.99
N LEU A 29 -19.44 -6.37 24.77
CA LEU A 29 -18.20 -6.53 25.52
C LEU A 29 -18.41 -7.17 26.89
N SER A 30 -19.67 -7.36 27.32
CA SER A 30 -20.02 -7.86 28.67
C SER A 30 -19.42 -7.01 29.81
N VAL A 31 -19.52 -5.69 29.67
CA VAL A 31 -19.04 -4.70 30.65
C VAL A 31 -20.16 -3.70 30.98
N GLU A 32 -19.99 -2.91 32.05
CA GLU A 32 -20.90 -1.78 32.33
C GLU A 32 -20.58 -0.60 31.40
N LYS A 33 -21.59 0.20 31.03
CA LYS A 33 -21.38 1.41 30.22
C LYS A 33 -20.34 2.35 30.80
N THR A 34 -20.24 2.42 32.11
CA THR A 34 -19.29 3.27 32.84
C THR A 34 -17.84 2.79 32.73
N ASP A 35 -17.62 1.55 32.30
CA ASP A 35 -16.29 0.99 32.07
C ASP A 35 -15.73 1.40 30.71
N ILE A 36 -16.59 1.87 29.81
CA ILE A 36 -16.21 2.37 28.48
C ILE A 36 -15.95 3.86 28.59
N LEU A 37 -14.66 4.23 28.67
CA LEU A 37 -14.25 5.64 28.74
C LEU A 37 -14.24 6.31 27.38
N ASP A 38 -13.84 5.58 26.34
CA ASP A 38 -13.81 6.02 24.94
C ASP A 38 -13.73 4.79 24.05
N PHE A 39 -13.93 4.93 22.74
CA PHE A 39 -13.82 3.84 21.79
C PHE A 39 -13.42 4.32 20.39
N GLU A 40 -12.77 3.46 19.65
CA GLU A 40 -12.45 3.62 18.25
C GLU A 40 -13.02 2.43 17.45
N LEU A 41 -13.77 2.72 16.40
CA LEU A 41 -14.45 1.72 15.59
C LEU A 41 -14.17 1.92 14.12
N THR A 42 -13.84 0.82 13.45
CA THR A 42 -13.60 0.81 12.01
C THR A 42 -14.60 -0.12 11.32
N VAL A 43 -15.21 0.38 10.26
CA VAL A 43 -16.09 -0.42 9.38
C VAL A 43 -15.25 -1.09 8.29
N TYR A 44 -15.46 -2.37 8.08
CA TYR A 44 -14.78 -3.12 7.01
C TYR A 44 -15.73 -4.09 6.30
N CYS A 45 -15.42 -4.39 5.04
CA CYS A 45 -16.13 -5.39 4.27
C CYS A 45 -15.76 -6.80 4.77
N LYS A 46 -16.79 -7.61 5.12
CA LYS A 46 -16.63 -8.94 5.68
C LYS A 46 -16.60 -10.05 4.62
N GLU A 47 -16.86 -9.72 3.36
CA GLU A 47 -16.87 -10.70 2.27
C GLU A 47 -15.48 -11.29 2.03
N ASN A 48 -15.43 -12.58 1.72
CA ASN A 48 -14.20 -13.29 1.44
C ASN A 48 -13.63 -12.92 0.06
N PRO A 49 -12.30 -12.95 -0.11
CA PRO A 49 -11.66 -12.91 -1.42
C PRO A 49 -12.12 -14.07 -2.29
N GLU A 50 -12.22 -13.84 -3.59
CA GLU A 50 -12.58 -14.86 -4.57
C GLU A 50 -11.72 -14.74 -5.82
N PHE A 51 -11.36 -15.89 -6.38
CA PHE A 51 -10.86 -15.94 -7.75
C PHE A 51 -12.05 -15.87 -8.70
N ILE A 52 -11.92 -15.06 -9.76
CA ILE A 52 -12.98 -14.88 -10.76
C ILE A 52 -12.38 -14.86 -12.18
N GLY A 53 -13.24 -14.98 -13.17
CA GLY A 53 -12.86 -15.12 -14.57
C GLY A 53 -12.98 -16.56 -15.05
N LEU A 54 -12.85 -16.77 -16.35
CA LEU A 54 -13.02 -18.10 -16.96
C LEU A 54 -11.95 -19.10 -16.47
N ASN A 55 -10.73 -18.60 -16.18
CA ASN A 55 -9.59 -19.40 -15.75
C ASN A 55 -9.05 -18.96 -14.39
N ASP A 56 -9.88 -18.34 -13.55
CA ASP A 56 -9.46 -17.77 -12.27
C ASP A 56 -8.34 -16.72 -12.39
N ASP A 57 -8.37 -15.96 -13.49
CA ASP A 57 -7.31 -15.00 -13.84
C ASP A 57 -7.29 -13.76 -12.92
N PHE A 58 -8.39 -13.48 -12.23
CA PHE A 58 -8.55 -12.30 -11.41
C PHE A 58 -8.84 -12.64 -9.96
N ILE A 59 -8.47 -11.73 -9.08
CA ILE A 59 -8.81 -11.73 -7.67
C ILE A 59 -9.76 -10.57 -7.40
N SER A 60 -10.93 -10.86 -6.87
CA SER A 60 -11.88 -9.88 -6.37
C SER A 60 -11.91 -9.93 -4.84
N SER A 61 -11.56 -8.83 -4.19
CA SER A 61 -11.43 -8.78 -2.73
C SER A 61 -11.61 -7.36 -2.21
N PRO A 62 -12.11 -7.17 -0.99
CA PRO A 62 -11.91 -5.92 -0.29
C PRO A 62 -10.42 -5.74 0.06
N ARG A 63 -9.96 -4.50 0.16
CA ARG A 63 -8.64 -4.13 0.69
C ARG A 63 -7.45 -4.73 -0.08
N LEU A 64 -7.58 -4.92 -1.40
CA LEU A 64 -6.42 -5.21 -2.24
C LEU A 64 -5.42 -4.06 -2.13
N ASP A 65 -5.91 -2.86 -2.07
CA ASP A 65 -5.24 -1.68 -1.58
C ASP A 65 -5.23 -1.68 -0.04
N ASN A 66 -4.08 -1.90 0.63
CA ASN A 66 -2.78 -2.24 0.05
C ASN A 66 -2.27 -3.60 0.58
N LEU A 67 -3.18 -4.52 0.90
CA LEU A 67 -2.82 -5.87 1.41
C LEU A 67 -2.05 -6.70 0.37
N THR A 68 -2.22 -6.44 -0.92
CA THR A 68 -1.46 -7.09 -1.99
C THR A 68 0.03 -6.78 -1.87
N SER A 69 0.37 -5.52 -1.68
CA SER A 69 1.75 -5.08 -1.49
C SER A 69 2.34 -5.65 -0.19
N CYS A 70 1.57 -5.62 0.90
CA CYS A 70 2.00 -6.23 2.17
C CYS A 70 2.32 -7.72 2.01
N ALA A 71 1.46 -8.46 1.32
CA ALA A 71 1.66 -9.89 1.06
C ALA A 71 2.89 -10.15 0.18
N ALA A 72 3.10 -9.35 -0.87
CA ALA A 72 4.27 -9.45 -1.74
C ALA A 72 5.58 -9.14 -0.99
N LEU A 73 5.59 -8.08 -0.17
CA LEU A 73 6.74 -7.69 0.63
C LEU A 73 7.13 -8.76 1.65
N ILE A 74 6.16 -9.28 2.40
CA ILE A 74 6.41 -10.33 3.41
C ILE A 74 6.91 -11.61 2.72
N SER A 75 6.23 -12.06 1.66
CA SER A 75 6.63 -13.27 0.94
C SER A 75 8.01 -13.13 0.28
N GLY A 76 8.26 -11.99 -0.37
CA GLY A 76 9.55 -11.72 -1.00
C GLY A 76 10.70 -11.63 0.00
N LEU A 77 10.48 -11.06 1.18
CA LEU A 77 11.50 -11.04 2.25
C LEU A 77 11.80 -12.45 2.78
N ILE A 78 10.78 -13.30 2.93
CA ILE A 78 10.96 -14.70 3.39
C ILE A 78 11.73 -15.51 2.35
N ASP A 79 11.43 -15.33 1.07
CA ASP A 79 12.06 -16.07 -0.02
C ASP A 79 13.48 -15.56 -0.38
N ALA A 80 13.84 -14.37 0.08
CA ALA A 80 15.13 -13.75 -0.23
C ALA A 80 16.31 -14.48 0.44
N GLY A 81 17.36 -14.72 -0.36
CA GLY A 81 18.57 -15.40 0.07
C GLY A 81 19.79 -14.51 0.25
N ARG A 82 19.62 -13.24 0.66
CA ARG A 82 20.71 -12.27 0.73
C ARG A 82 21.81 -12.69 1.69
N MET A 83 23.06 -12.57 1.23
CA MET A 83 24.25 -12.90 2.01
C MET A 83 24.87 -11.66 2.68
N GLU A 84 24.62 -10.46 2.19
CA GLU A 84 25.20 -9.20 2.68
C GLU A 84 24.16 -8.08 2.77
N GLY A 85 24.34 -7.17 3.72
CA GLY A 85 23.45 -6.05 3.95
C GLY A 85 22.25 -6.38 4.84
N ILE A 86 21.25 -5.50 4.83
CA ILE A 86 20.03 -5.61 5.64
C ILE A 86 18.84 -5.46 4.72
N ASN A 87 17.97 -6.45 4.69
CA ASN A 87 16.64 -6.33 4.10
C ASN A 87 15.66 -5.99 5.21
N LEU A 88 14.86 -4.94 4.97
CA LEU A 88 13.85 -4.49 5.93
C LEU A 88 12.57 -4.15 5.18
N ILE A 89 11.45 -4.56 5.72
CA ILE A 89 10.13 -4.08 5.30
C ILE A 89 9.52 -3.23 6.41
N ALA A 90 8.84 -2.16 6.04
CA ALA A 90 8.05 -1.32 6.93
C ALA A 90 6.63 -1.24 6.40
N LEU A 91 5.67 -1.68 7.20
CA LEU A 91 4.25 -1.61 6.92
C LEU A 91 3.65 -0.50 7.77
N PHE A 92 3.22 0.58 7.13
CA PHE A 92 2.70 1.75 7.80
C PHE A 92 1.19 1.69 7.96
N ASP A 93 0.69 2.38 8.96
CA ASP A 93 -0.71 2.69 9.15
C ASP A 93 -1.04 4.10 8.63
N HIS A 94 -2.31 4.42 8.51
CA HIS A 94 -2.81 5.75 8.16
C HIS A 94 -2.37 6.30 6.79
N GLU A 95 -2.08 5.42 5.83
CA GLU A 95 -1.75 5.86 4.48
C GLU A 95 -2.92 6.63 3.87
N GLU A 96 -4.14 6.09 3.92
CA GLU A 96 -5.37 6.60 3.31
C GLU A 96 -5.84 7.96 3.87
N ILE A 97 -5.33 8.37 5.01
CA ILE A 97 -5.58 9.68 5.62
C ILE A 97 -4.38 10.62 5.53
N GLY A 98 -3.38 10.28 4.69
CA GLY A 98 -2.28 11.16 4.29
C GLY A 98 -0.96 10.93 5.02
N SER A 99 -0.79 9.83 5.75
CA SER A 99 0.48 9.40 6.40
C SER A 99 1.06 10.35 7.46
N HIS A 100 0.42 11.48 7.78
CA HIS A 100 0.93 12.50 8.71
C HIS A 100 0.55 12.23 10.17
N THR A 101 0.79 11.02 10.63
CA THR A 101 0.53 10.59 12.00
C THR A 101 1.76 9.90 12.60
N LYS A 102 1.73 9.61 13.90
CA LYS A 102 2.83 8.92 14.57
C LYS A 102 3.11 7.52 14.03
N GLN A 103 2.10 6.84 13.45
CA GLN A 103 2.20 5.51 12.83
C GLN A 103 2.38 5.56 11.30
N GLY A 104 2.19 6.72 10.68
CA GLY A 104 2.26 6.90 9.24
C GLY A 104 3.69 7.06 8.73
N ALA A 105 3.85 6.97 7.41
CA ALA A 105 5.15 7.12 6.75
C ALA A 105 5.77 8.52 6.92
N GLY A 106 4.96 9.51 7.29
CA GLY A 106 5.40 10.88 7.59
C GLY A 106 5.98 11.07 9.01
N SER A 107 6.06 10.02 9.82
CA SER A 107 6.75 10.06 11.11
C SER A 107 8.25 9.74 10.98
N ILE A 108 9.04 10.15 11.96
CA ILE A 108 10.48 9.81 12.02
C ILE A 108 10.74 8.37 12.47
N LEU A 109 9.69 7.58 12.73
CA LEU A 109 9.80 6.25 13.32
C LEU A 109 10.71 5.33 12.50
N LEU A 110 10.53 5.28 11.18
CA LEU A 110 11.37 4.45 10.31
C LEU A 110 12.85 4.85 10.41
N HIS A 111 13.14 6.13 10.33
CA HIS A 111 14.50 6.66 10.46
C HIS A 111 15.12 6.27 11.81
N ASP A 112 14.40 6.47 12.90
CA ASP A 112 14.89 6.14 14.25
C ASP A 112 15.12 4.65 14.43
N MET A 113 14.23 3.81 13.90
CA MET A 113 14.38 2.36 13.95
C MET A 113 15.60 1.88 13.15
N LEU A 114 15.83 2.42 11.96
CA LEU A 114 17.01 2.11 11.15
C LEU A 114 18.31 2.51 11.88
N ARG A 115 18.35 3.69 12.48
CA ARG A 115 19.51 4.13 13.26
C ARG A 115 19.78 3.22 14.48
N ARG A 116 18.74 2.79 15.17
CA ARG A 116 18.87 1.82 16.28
C ARG A 116 19.41 0.49 15.80
N ILE A 117 18.88 -0.05 14.69
CA ILE A 117 19.38 -1.31 14.11
C ILE A 117 20.87 -1.17 13.74
N LEU A 118 21.24 -0.11 13.04
CA LEU A 118 22.63 0.12 12.65
C LEU A 118 23.56 0.28 13.86
N LYS A 119 23.09 0.92 14.93
CA LYS A 119 23.83 1.04 16.18
C LYS A 119 24.09 -0.31 16.84
N GLU A 120 23.06 -1.15 16.98
CA GLU A 120 23.18 -2.50 17.55
C GLU A 120 24.11 -3.42 16.72
N LEU A 121 24.19 -3.16 15.41
CA LEU A 121 25.13 -3.83 14.52
C LEU A 121 26.55 -3.25 14.54
N GLY A 122 26.84 -2.29 15.43
CA GLY A 122 28.15 -1.63 15.52
C GLY A 122 28.47 -0.66 14.38
N ARG A 123 27.47 -0.22 13.62
CA ARG A 123 27.62 0.65 12.45
C ARG A 123 27.22 2.12 12.70
N GLU A 124 27.16 2.54 13.96
CA GLU A 124 26.71 3.90 14.33
C GLU A 124 27.50 5.00 13.63
N GLN A 125 28.83 4.83 13.47
CA GLN A 125 29.70 5.82 12.83
C GLN A 125 29.53 5.90 11.31
N THR A 126 29.02 4.86 10.67
CA THR A 126 28.80 4.79 9.23
C THR A 126 27.33 4.85 8.85
N ALA A 127 26.44 5.03 9.82
CA ALA A 127 24.98 4.91 9.64
C ALA A 127 24.46 5.81 8.49
N GLU A 128 24.88 7.06 8.42
CA GLU A 128 24.45 7.98 7.36
C GLU A 128 24.94 7.51 5.98
N GLN A 129 26.17 7.00 5.89
CA GLN A 129 26.73 6.48 4.63
C GLN A 129 26.00 5.21 4.20
N ASP A 130 25.66 4.35 5.14
CA ASP A 130 24.91 3.11 4.87
C ASP A 130 23.50 3.43 4.40
N LEU A 131 22.82 4.41 5.01
CA LEU A 131 21.51 4.86 4.57
C LEU A 131 21.57 5.45 3.14
N TYR A 132 22.51 6.35 2.84
CA TYR A 132 22.65 6.94 1.48
C TYR A 132 23.01 5.91 0.39
N ARG A 133 23.59 4.76 0.75
CA ARG A 133 23.87 3.65 -0.16
C ARG A 133 22.69 2.71 -0.32
N SER A 134 21.68 2.85 0.52
CA SER A 134 20.48 2.04 0.49
C SER A 134 19.53 2.47 -0.64
N MET A 135 18.53 1.66 -0.91
CA MET A 135 17.46 1.96 -1.84
C MET A 135 16.12 1.62 -1.19
N LEU A 136 15.15 2.48 -1.37
CA LEU A 136 13.78 2.31 -0.89
C LEU A 136 12.88 1.91 -2.05
N LEU A 137 12.18 0.81 -1.87
CA LEU A 137 11.10 0.38 -2.72
C LEU A 137 9.78 0.76 -2.04
N SER A 138 9.09 1.76 -2.57
CA SER A 138 7.76 2.15 -2.10
C SER A 138 6.73 1.35 -2.88
N VAL A 139 5.95 0.55 -2.17
CA VAL A 139 5.05 -0.42 -2.79
C VAL A 139 3.61 -0.13 -2.41
N ASP A 140 2.88 0.32 -3.40
CA ASP A 140 1.47 0.68 -3.31
C ASP A 140 0.78 0.37 -4.64
N VAL A 141 -0.55 0.25 -4.66
CA VAL A 141 -1.29 -0.11 -5.87
C VAL A 141 -1.29 1.02 -6.91
N ALA A 142 -1.68 0.71 -8.14
CA ALA A 142 -1.84 1.65 -9.23
C ALA A 142 -3.23 1.52 -9.86
N HIS A 143 -3.69 2.55 -10.57
CA HIS A 143 -4.91 2.43 -11.35
C HIS A 143 -4.67 1.62 -12.63
N GLY A 144 -5.44 0.55 -12.82
CA GLY A 144 -5.55 -0.15 -14.09
C GLY A 144 -6.51 0.58 -15.05
N ILE A 145 -6.32 0.36 -16.36
CA ILE A 145 -7.25 0.90 -17.36
C ILE A 145 -8.63 0.24 -17.23
N HIS A 146 -9.65 1.05 -17.00
CA HIS A 146 -11.03 0.58 -17.07
C HIS A 146 -11.53 0.69 -18.50
N PRO A 147 -12.08 -0.39 -19.12
CA PRO A 147 -12.48 -0.39 -20.53
C PRO A 147 -13.42 0.77 -20.92
N ASN A 148 -14.36 1.10 -20.03
CA ASN A 148 -15.34 2.16 -20.28
C ASN A 148 -14.86 3.56 -19.87
N GLN A 149 -13.65 3.70 -19.33
CA GLN A 149 -13.10 4.96 -18.81
C GLN A 149 -11.65 5.19 -19.28
N ALA A 150 -11.28 4.65 -20.44
CA ALA A 150 -9.92 4.75 -20.98
C ALA A 150 -9.41 6.20 -21.12
N GLY A 151 -10.34 7.16 -21.29
CA GLY A 151 -10.03 8.58 -21.36
C GLY A 151 -9.55 9.21 -20.05
N LYS A 152 -9.68 8.54 -18.90
CA LYS A 152 -9.13 9.00 -17.60
C LYS A 152 -7.64 8.68 -17.43
N MET A 153 -7.10 7.79 -18.27
CA MET A 153 -5.70 7.39 -18.23
C MET A 153 -4.82 8.33 -19.09
N ASP A 154 -3.54 8.30 -18.83
CA ASP A 154 -2.53 8.91 -19.70
C ASP A 154 -2.68 8.39 -21.14
N LEU A 155 -2.24 9.18 -22.13
CA LEU A 155 -2.41 8.82 -23.53
C LEU A 155 -1.60 7.59 -23.96
N THR A 156 -0.43 7.41 -23.38
CA THR A 156 0.54 6.36 -23.75
C THR A 156 0.69 5.27 -22.68
N ASN A 157 0.66 5.64 -21.40
CA ASN A 157 0.86 4.72 -20.28
C ASN A 157 -0.50 4.29 -19.71
N LYS A 158 -0.96 3.13 -20.14
CA LYS A 158 -2.29 2.58 -19.80
C LYS A 158 -2.13 1.18 -19.22
N PRO A 159 -1.85 1.05 -17.93
CA PRO A 159 -1.68 -0.27 -17.32
C PRO A 159 -2.88 -1.18 -17.51
N VAL A 160 -2.62 -2.38 -17.96
CA VAL A 160 -3.60 -3.44 -18.17
C VAL A 160 -3.40 -4.52 -17.13
N LEU A 161 -4.48 -4.97 -16.51
CA LEU A 161 -4.44 -6.08 -15.56
C LEU A 161 -3.88 -7.35 -16.24
N GLY A 162 -3.00 -8.06 -15.57
CA GLY A 162 -2.37 -9.28 -16.08
C GLY A 162 -1.10 -9.07 -16.92
N ARG A 163 -0.57 -7.82 -16.93
CA ARG A 163 0.68 -7.51 -17.65
C ARG A 163 1.83 -7.11 -16.73
N GLY A 164 1.76 -7.48 -15.47
CA GLY A 164 2.77 -7.19 -14.48
C GLY A 164 2.48 -5.92 -13.69
N PHE A 165 3.30 -5.70 -12.68
CA PHE A 165 3.20 -4.50 -11.82
C PHE A 165 3.57 -3.21 -12.58
N CYS A 166 3.26 -2.07 -12.01
CA CYS A 166 3.56 -0.76 -12.56
C CYS A 166 4.76 -0.12 -11.88
N ILE A 167 5.66 0.50 -12.64
CA ILE A 167 6.60 1.52 -12.15
C ILE A 167 5.87 2.85 -12.27
N LYS A 168 5.71 3.57 -11.16
CA LYS A 168 4.90 4.80 -11.07
C LYS A 168 5.81 6.02 -11.19
N GLU A 169 5.52 6.92 -12.12
CA GLU A 169 6.28 8.15 -12.35
C GLU A 169 5.36 9.38 -12.31
N ALA A 170 5.83 10.48 -11.73
CA ALA A 170 5.13 11.75 -11.73
C ALA A 170 6.12 12.92 -11.77
N SER A 171 5.95 13.85 -12.70
CA SER A 171 6.77 15.07 -12.79
C SER A 171 6.60 16.00 -11.58
N SER A 172 5.45 15.92 -10.91
CA SER A 172 5.16 16.64 -9.65
C SER A 172 5.83 16.05 -8.42
N GLN A 173 6.54 14.91 -8.56
CA GLN A 173 7.12 14.15 -7.44
C GLN A 173 6.09 13.66 -6.42
N SER A 174 4.83 13.51 -6.83
CA SER A 174 3.84 12.79 -6.03
C SER A 174 4.15 11.29 -5.91
N TYR A 175 5.01 10.78 -6.80
CA TYR A 175 5.74 9.51 -6.68
C TYR A 175 7.22 9.83 -6.60
N ALA A 176 7.95 9.22 -5.66
CA ALA A 176 9.36 9.50 -5.39
C ALA A 176 10.34 8.83 -6.38
N THR A 177 9.86 8.46 -7.54
CA THR A 177 10.61 7.70 -8.54
C THR A 177 11.63 8.57 -9.25
N ASP A 178 12.89 8.11 -9.31
CA ASP A 178 13.94 8.68 -10.14
C ASP A 178 14.46 7.66 -11.18
N CYS A 179 15.09 8.17 -12.24
CA CYS A 179 15.56 7.32 -13.33
C CYS A 179 16.65 6.31 -12.92
N GLY A 180 17.45 6.62 -11.90
CA GLY A 180 18.48 5.71 -11.40
C GLY A 180 17.87 4.51 -10.65
N ALA A 181 16.82 4.77 -9.89
CA ALA A 181 16.06 3.72 -9.21
C ALA A 181 15.28 2.87 -10.22
N VAL A 182 14.63 3.51 -11.21
CA VAL A 182 13.95 2.79 -12.31
C VAL A 182 14.90 1.85 -13.04
N ALA A 183 16.12 2.30 -13.37
CA ALA A 183 17.10 1.47 -14.07
C ALA A 183 17.46 0.20 -13.29
N VAL A 184 17.56 0.27 -11.97
CA VAL A 184 17.81 -0.91 -11.12
C VAL A 184 16.65 -1.90 -11.22
N ILE A 185 15.41 -1.42 -11.08
CA ILE A 185 14.23 -2.28 -11.17
C ILE A 185 14.11 -2.92 -12.55
N GLN A 186 14.33 -2.13 -13.62
CA GLN A 186 14.28 -2.66 -14.99
C GLN A 186 15.34 -3.74 -15.23
N GLN A 187 16.58 -3.56 -14.74
CA GLN A 187 17.63 -4.57 -14.86
C GLN A 187 17.26 -5.87 -14.14
N ILE A 188 16.66 -5.78 -12.94
CA ILE A 188 16.17 -6.96 -12.23
C ILE A 188 15.09 -7.65 -13.05
N CYS A 189 14.10 -6.90 -13.53
CA CYS A 189 13.00 -7.45 -14.32
C CYS A 189 13.47 -8.09 -15.63
N GLU A 190 14.41 -7.48 -16.33
CA GLU A 190 14.98 -8.03 -17.57
C GLU A 190 15.77 -9.31 -17.31
N LYS A 191 16.59 -9.34 -16.26
CA LYS A 191 17.38 -10.52 -15.88
C LYS A 191 16.49 -11.72 -15.54
N ASP A 192 15.44 -11.50 -14.75
CA ASP A 192 14.61 -12.57 -14.21
C ASP A 192 13.27 -12.71 -14.97
N GLN A 193 13.13 -12.00 -16.11
CA GLN A 193 11.96 -12.02 -17.01
C GLN A 193 10.64 -11.69 -16.29
N ILE A 194 10.68 -10.75 -15.36
CA ILE A 194 9.51 -10.30 -14.59
C ILE A 194 8.75 -9.24 -15.38
N PRO A 195 7.46 -9.44 -15.67
CA PRO A 195 6.68 -8.48 -16.43
C PRO A 195 6.39 -7.21 -15.61
N TYR A 196 6.55 -6.06 -16.24
CA TYR A 196 6.23 -4.76 -15.66
C TYR A 196 5.66 -3.79 -16.70
N GLN A 197 5.00 -2.75 -16.21
CA GLN A 197 4.43 -1.67 -17.01
C GLN A 197 4.86 -0.32 -16.42
N LYS A 198 4.61 0.77 -17.16
CA LYS A 198 4.73 2.13 -16.62
C LYS A 198 3.36 2.72 -16.34
N PHE A 199 3.26 3.46 -15.25
CA PHE A 199 2.11 4.25 -14.88
C PHE A 199 2.50 5.72 -14.73
N VAL A 200 1.73 6.58 -15.36
CA VAL A 200 1.84 8.04 -15.23
C VAL A 200 0.44 8.60 -15.05
N ASN A 201 0.27 9.52 -14.11
CA ASN A 201 -0.98 10.25 -13.99
C ASN A 201 -1.22 11.10 -15.25
N ARG A 202 -2.45 11.18 -15.71
CA ARG A 202 -2.83 12.07 -16.79
C ARG A 202 -2.55 13.52 -16.39
N SER A 203 -1.81 14.27 -17.22
CA SER A 203 -1.22 15.56 -16.85
C SER A 203 -2.22 16.68 -16.54
N ASP A 204 -3.45 16.56 -17.05
CA ASP A 204 -4.54 17.54 -16.88
C ASP A 204 -5.52 17.16 -15.76
N LEU A 205 -5.27 16.05 -15.06
CA LEU A 205 -6.08 15.61 -13.93
C LEU A 205 -5.24 15.62 -12.66
N ALA A 206 -5.88 15.96 -11.54
CA ALA A 206 -5.25 15.78 -10.24
C ALA A 206 -5.03 14.28 -9.99
N GLY A 207 -3.78 13.89 -9.82
CA GLY A 207 -3.39 12.53 -9.46
C GLY A 207 -3.22 12.38 -7.96
N GLY A 208 -3.31 11.14 -7.46
CA GLY A 208 -2.89 10.79 -6.12
C GLY A 208 -1.36 10.82 -5.97
N GLY A 209 -0.90 10.72 -4.75
CA GLY A 209 0.49 10.44 -4.38
C GLY A 209 0.57 9.13 -3.62
N THR A 210 1.77 8.79 -3.17
CA THR A 210 2.03 7.61 -2.36
C THR A 210 2.87 7.95 -1.15
N LEU A 211 2.95 7.01 -0.23
CA LEU A 211 3.82 7.12 0.94
C LEU A 211 5.31 7.28 0.57
N GLY A 212 5.73 6.89 -0.63
CA GLY A 212 7.11 6.98 -1.09
C GLY A 212 7.67 8.40 -1.10
N SER A 213 6.91 9.37 -1.61
CA SER A 213 7.30 10.78 -1.60
C SER A 213 7.43 11.34 -0.18
N ILE A 214 6.60 10.87 0.75
CA ILE A 214 6.59 11.29 2.15
C ILE A 214 7.77 10.64 2.90
N ALA A 215 7.92 9.32 2.78
CA ALA A 215 8.99 8.59 3.44
C ALA A 215 10.38 9.02 2.96
N SER A 216 10.57 9.24 1.65
CA SER A 216 11.84 9.67 1.08
C SER A 216 12.25 11.09 1.48
N ALA A 217 11.31 11.94 1.88
CA ALA A 217 11.62 13.25 2.44
C ALA A 217 12.28 13.16 3.84
N LEU A 218 11.95 12.12 4.60
CA LEU A 218 12.51 11.85 5.93
C LEU A 218 13.73 10.92 5.88
N LEU A 219 13.79 10.08 4.86
CA LEU A 219 14.88 9.16 4.61
C LEU A 219 15.38 9.38 3.17
N PRO A 220 16.31 10.31 2.95
CA PRO A 220 16.68 10.77 1.61
C PRO A 220 17.59 9.75 0.89
N VAL A 221 17.00 8.62 0.53
CA VAL A 221 17.64 7.53 -0.21
C VAL A 221 17.03 7.40 -1.61
N LYS A 222 17.76 6.76 -2.51
CA LYS A 222 17.24 6.44 -3.84
C LYS A 222 15.92 5.68 -3.73
N THR A 223 14.86 6.18 -4.35
CA THR A 223 13.50 5.64 -4.17
C THR A 223 12.82 5.38 -5.50
N VAL A 224 12.02 4.33 -5.56
CA VAL A 224 11.10 4.04 -6.67
C VAL A 224 9.74 3.63 -6.12
N ASP A 225 8.69 4.18 -6.70
CA ASP A 225 7.30 3.80 -6.43
C ASP A 225 6.82 2.77 -7.44
N ILE A 226 6.33 1.65 -6.95
CA ILE A 226 5.77 0.57 -7.77
C ILE A 226 4.43 0.10 -7.20
N GLY A 227 3.66 -0.63 -8.01
CA GLY A 227 2.42 -1.23 -7.51
C GLY A 227 1.64 -2.03 -8.52
N ILE A 228 0.72 -2.84 -8.04
CA ILE A 228 -0.15 -3.66 -8.87
C ILE A 228 -1.26 -2.78 -9.46
N PRO A 229 -1.54 -2.87 -10.78
CA PRO A 229 -2.70 -2.19 -11.34
C PRO A 229 -3.99 -2.88 -10.90
N LEU A 230 -4.95 -2.10 -10.39
CA LEU A 230 -6.25 -2.62 -10.00
C LEU A 230 -7.40 -1.72 -10.47
N LEU A 231 -8.61 -2.26 -10.43
CA LEU A 231 -9.85 -1.55 -10.69
C LEU A 231 -10.67 -1.40 -9.40
N ALA A 232 -11.50 -0.38 -9.37
CA ALA A 232 -12.39 -0.08 -8.26
C ALA A 232 -11.64 0.13 -6.91
N MET A 233 -10.44 0.71 -6.96
CA MET A 233 -9.67 1.13 -5.77
C MET A 233 -10.56 1.89 -4.78
N HIS A 234 -10.40 1.62 -3.48
CA HIS A 234 -11.18 2.19 -2.38
C HIS A 234 -12.67 1.77 -2.36
N SER A 235 -13.10 0.84 -3.21
CA SER A 235 -14.44 0.29 -3.14
C SER A 235 -14.53 -0.85 -2.12
N ALA A 236 -15.76 -1.23 -1.78
CA ALA A 236 -15.99 -2.40 -0.93
C ALA A 236 -15.46 -3.70 -1.57
N ARG A 237 -15.23 -3.70 -2.90
CA ARG A 237 -14.73 -4.85 -3.64
C ARG A 237 -13.89 -4.39 -4.82
N GLU A 238 -12.62 -4.62 -4.73
CA GLU A 238 -11.61 -4.26 -5.73
C GLU A 238 -11.29 -5.45 -6.62
N LEU A 239 -10.60 -5.20 -7.74
CA LEU A 239 -10.28 -6.24 -8.73
C LEU A 239 -8.84 -6.06 -9.24
N MET A 240 -8.05 -7.12 -9.19
CA MET A 240 -6.72 -7.20 -9.80
C MET A 240 -6.52 -8.51 -10.56
N ALA A 241 -5.48 -8.61 -11.37
CA ALA A 241 -5.07 -9.89 -11.94
C ALA A 241 -4.15 -10.67 -10.99
N ALA A 242 -4.37 -11.99 -10.91
CA ALA A 242 -3.54 -12.87 -10.08
C ALA A 242 -2.08 -12.91 -10.54
N ALA A 243 -1.83 -12.82 -11.86
CA ALA A 243 -0.49 -12.79 -12.44
C ALA A 243 0.32 -11.55 -12.01
N ASP A 244 -0.33 -10.41 -11.78
CA ASP A 244 0.34 -9.18 -11.35
C ASP A 244 0.84 -9.30 -9.90
N GLN A 245 0.11 -10.03 -9.05
CA GLN A 245 0.55 -10.36 -7.68
C GLN A 245 1.83 -11.21 -7.71
N GLN A 246 1.89 -12.21 -8.59
CA GLN A 246 3.07 -13.04 -8.72
C GLN A 246 4.26 -12.21 -9.22
N ALA A 247 4.06 -11.37 -10.25
CA ALA A 247 5.11 -10.49 -10.76
C ALA A 247 5.68 -9.55 -9.69
N LEU A 248 4.83 -8.97 -8.84
CA LEU A 248 5.28 -8.12 -7.75
C LEU A 248 6.07 -8.92 -6.69
N LYS A 249 5.59 -10.11 -6.32
CA LYS A 249 6.30 -11.00 -5.40
C LYS A 249 7.68 -11.38 -5.94
N ASP A 250 7.75 -11.76 -7.22
CA ASP A 250 9.01 -12.15 -7.87
C ASP A 250 10.02 -11.00 -7.90
N LEU A 251 9.54 -9.78 -8.20
CA LEU A 251 10.37 -8.59 -8.10
C LEU A 251 10.91 -8.39 -6.69
N VAL A 252 10.06 -8.43 -5.67
CA VAL A 252 10.49 -8.21 -4.28
C VAL A 252 11.51 -9.26 -3.85
N SER A 253 11.30 -10.54 -4.22
CA SER A 253 12.25 -11.62 -3.93
C SER A 253 13.60 -11.38 -4.61
N ALA A 254 13.61 -10.99 -5.89
CA ALA A 254 14.82 -10.68 -6.63
C ALA A 254 15.53 -9.41 -6.17
N TYR A 255 14.77 -8.41 -5.72
CA TYR A 255 15.30 -7.15 -5.17
C TYR A 255 16.00 -7.37 -3.82
N PHE A 256 15.49 -8.28 -3.01
CA PHE A 256 16.08 -8.62 -1.71
C PHE A 256 17.18 -9.70 -1.81
N GLY A 257 17.23 -10.49 -2.88
CA GLY A 257 18.25 -11.50 -3.13
C GLY A 257 19.52 -10.92 -3.73
#